data_74d7a48631fb6dc5abd6e3cd422b62fe
#
_entry.id   74d7a48631fb6dc5abd6e3cd422b62fe
#
_cell.length_a   1.000
_cell.length_b   1.000
_cell.length_c   1.000
_cell.angle_alpha   90.00
_cell.angle_beta   90.00
_cell.angle_gamma   90.00
#
_symmetry.space_group_name_H-M   'P 1'
#
loop_
_entity.id
_entity.type
_entity.pdbx_description
1 polymer ?
#
loop_
_entity_poly.entity_id
_entity_poly.type
_entity_poly.pdbx_seq_one_letter_code
_entity_poly.pdbx_strand_id
1 'polypeptide(L)'
;RKLTGELVPNDTFYRIEKVTRKTKNDGAWMNFPSVSLFSSTANADLTEFFKQLGCEGNTNAYSITGSTPLVDALFAVRYGLYSEEQEANTLLGLLDQSGDTWLYQNMAALPVGFVVANDLETDWQRDGGNPAEVQNNLCDVIGADRVLLDAGGENNGTTFRMTPAEWGSYYVYVSNKRVKEVKVKIGESAQTFKNVNRGFLLELGQCEPGVEIIITNEEDEESLSARAYRFSEEGLW
;
A
#
# COMPACT_ATOMS: atom_id res chain seq x y z
N ARG A 1 -5.01 -16.32 -16.59
CA ARG A 1 -4.66 -17.77 -16.70
C ARG A 1 -3.37 -18.00 -17.46
N LYS A 2 -3.13 -17.31 -18.59
CA LYS A 2 -1.91 -17.49 -19.38
C LYS A 2 -0.67 -17.10 -18.57
N LEU A 3 -0.67 -15.92 -17.95
CA LEU A 3 0.44 -15.39 -17.15
C LEU A 3 0.64 -16.12 -15.81
N THR A 4 -0.45 -16.57 -15.18
CA THR A 4 -0.38 -17.18 -13.83
C THR A 4 -0.31 -18.70 -13.85
N GLY A 5 -0.57 -19.34 -14.99
CA GLY A 5 -0.57 -20.81 -15.13
C GLY A 5 0.81 -21.43 -15.19
N GLU A 6 1.83 -20.64 -15.49
CA GLU A 6 3.24 -21.07 -15.57
C GLU A 6 4.08 -20.63 -14.38
N LEU A 7 3.48 -19.88 -13.43
CA LEU A 7 4.15 -19.54 -12.18
C LEU A 7 4.34 -20.79 -11.33
N VAL A 8 5.56 -21.18 -11.16
CA VAL A 8 6.01 -22.41 -10.52
C VAL A 8 6.91 -22.03 -9.33
N PRO A 9 7.12 -22.87 -8.35
CA PRO A 9 6.94 -24.30 -8.19
C PRO A 9 5.92 -24.70 -7.13
N ASN A 10 5.48 -25.94 -7.18
CA ASN A 10 4.48 -26.58 -6.33
C ASN A 10 4.86 -26.74 -4.85
N ASP A 11 6.00 -26.25 -4.40
CA ASP A 11 6.55 -26.48 -3.05
C ASP A 11 6.44 -25.26 -2.11
N THR A 12 6.08 -24.08 -2.62
CA THR A 12 5.90 -22.88 -1.81
C THR A 12 4.58 -22.20 -2.07
N PHE A 13 3.82 -21.90 -1.00
CA PHE A 13 2.62 -21.09 -1.10
C PHE A 13 2.99 -19.61 -1.32
N TYR A 14 2.27 -18.96 -2.23
CA TYR A 14 2.42 -17.54 -2.52
C TYR A 14 1.05 -16.91 -2.82
N ARG A 15 0.98 -15.58 -2.83
CA ARG A 15 -0.20 -14.84 -3.25
C ARG A 15 0.10 -14.00 -4.48
N ILE A 16 -0.95 -13.80 -5.27
CA ILE A 16 -0.94 -12.93 -6.45
C ILE A 16 -1.97 -11.83 -6.20
N GLU A 17 -1.62 -10.59 -6.45
CA GLU A 17 -2.58 -9.50 -6.45
C GLU A 17 -2.74 -8.88 -7.82
N LYS A 18 -3.96 -8.58 -8.19
CA LYS A 18 -4.26 -7.76 -9.35
C LYS A 18 -4.43 -6.33 -8.87
N VAL A 19 -3.42 -5.48 -9.12
CA VAL A 19 -3.36 -4.11 -8.59
C VAL A 19 -4.51 -3.27 -9.13
N THR A 20 -4.74 -3.27 -10.46
CA THR A 20 -5.90 -2.63 -11.08
C THR A 20 -7.10 -3.60 -11.09
N ARG A 21 -7.83 -3.64 -9.98
CA ARG A 21 -8.93 -4.58 -9.77
C ARG A 21 -10.24 -4.10 -10.37
N LYS A 22 -11.08 -5.05 -10.83
CA LYS A 22 -12.51 -4.84 -11.05
C LYS A 22 -13.30 -5.06 -9.78
N THR A 23 -12.95 -6.10 -9.03
CA THR A 23 -13.56 -6.44 -7.74
C THR A 23 -12.49 -6.92 -6.77
N LYS A 24 -12.80 -6.95 -5.47
CA LYS A 24 -11.91 -7.53 -4.45
C LYS A 24 -11.82 -9.06 -4.54
N ASN A 25 -12.64 -9.70 -5.36
CA ASN A 25 -12.67 -11.13 -5.58
C ASN A 25 -12.09 -11.54 -6.95
N ASP A 26 -11.32 -10.66 -7.60
CA ASP A 26 -10.69 -10.96 -8.89
C ASP A 26 -9.81 -12.23 -8.81
N GLY A 27 -9.11 -12.46 -7.69
CA GLY A 27 -8.34 -13.68 -7.47
C GLY A 27 -9.20 -14.95 -7.57
N ALA A 28 -10.37 -14.97 -6.92
CA ALA A 28 -11.29 -16.10 -7.00
C ALA A 28 -11.83 -16.31 -8.42
N TRP A 29 -12.15 -15.23 -9.14
CA TRP A 29 -12.61 -15.30 -10.53
C TRP A 29 -11.53 -15.81 -11.49
N MET A 30 -10.28 -15.45 -11.25
CA MET A 30 -9.15 -15.81 -12.09
C MET A 30 -8.44 -17.08 -11.64
N ASN A 31 -8.87 -17.68 -10.51
CA ASN A 31 -8.34 -18.89 -9.92
C ASN A 31 -6.85 -18.78 -9.52
N PHE A 32 -6.54 -17.73 -8.74
CA PHE A 32 -5.26 -17.61 -8.05
C PHE A 32 -5.45 -17.16 -6.60
N PRO A 33 -4.53 -17.52 -5.68
CA PRO A 33 -4.59 -17.10 -4.28
C PRO A 33 -4.33 -15.60 -4.18
N SER A 34 -5.26 -14.86 -3.58
CA SER A 34 -5.21 -13.41 -3.41
C SER A 34 -5.40 -13.05 -1.94
N VAL A 35 -4.91 -11.89 -1.53
CA VAL A 35 -5.16 -11.31 -0.21
C VAL A 35 -6.52 -10.61 -0.21
N SER A 36 -6.80 -9.83 -1.25
CA SER A 36 -8.01 -9.01 -1.34
C SER A 36 -9.29 -9.87 -1.34
N LEU A 37 -10.27 -9.46 -0.51
CA LEU A 37 -11.52 -10.20 -0.33
C LEU A 37 -12.71 -9.25 -0.14
N PHE A 38 -13.85 -9.62 -0.74
CA PHE A 38 -15.18 -9.18 -0.35
C PHE A 38 -16.01 -10.40 0.04
N SER A 39 -16.53 -10.41 1.27
CA SER A 39 -17.38 -11.48 1.79
C SER A 39 -18.30 -10.93 2.87
N SER A 40 -19.58 -11.34 2.87
CA SER A 40 -20.51 -11.02 3.97
C SER A 40 -20.08 -11.60 5.32
N THR A 41 -19.15 -12.55 5.31
CA THR A 41 -18.58 -13.22 6.50
C THR A 41 -17.09 -12.89 6.66
N ALA A 42 -16.64 -11.73 6.17
CA ALA A 42 -15.27 -11.29 6.37
C ALA A 42 -14.94 -11.21 7.88
N ASN A 43 -13.75 -11.68 8.25
CA ASN A 43 -13.30 -11.64 9.64
C ASN A 43 -13.05 -10.17 10.05
N ALA A 44 -13.68 -9.74 11.15
CA ALA A 44 -13.60 -8.36 11.62
C ALA A 44 -12.18 -8.00 12.11
N ASP A 45 -11.51 -8.91 12.83
CA ASP A 45 -10.17 -8.68 13.37
C ASP A 45 -9.16 -8.55 12.22
N LEU A 46 -9.30 -9.41 11.19
CA LEU A 46 -8.46 -9.31 10.00
C LEU A 46 -8.71 -8.01 9.24
N THR A 47 -9.97 -7.60 9.11
CA THR A 47 -10.32 -6.32 8.48
C THR A 47 -9.71 -5.14 9.23
N GLU A 48 -9.75 -5.16 10.56
CA GLU A 48 -9.14 -4.11 11.38
C GLU A 48 -7.62 -4.13 11.27
N PHE A 49 -7.00 -5.32 11.23
CA PHE A 49 -5.56 -5.46 11.02
C PHE A 49 -5.10 -4.84 9.69
N PHE A 50 -5.86 -5.05 8.59
CA PHE A 50 -5.58 -4.38 7.32
C PHE A 50 -5.61 -2.86 7.44
N LYS A 51 -6.61 -2.31 8.15
CA LYS A 51 -6.72 -0.87 8.38
C LYS A 51 -5.57 -0.32 9.21
N GLN A 52 -5.16 -1.04 10.26
CA GLN A 52 -4.01 -0.67 11.09
C GLN A 52 -2.72 -0.56 10.27
N LEU A 53 -2.57 -1.42 9.25
CA LEU A 53 -1.44 -1.40 8.32
C LEU A 53 -1.56 -0.38 7.17
N GLY A 54 -2.64 0.38 7.13
CA GLY A 54 -2.86 1.39 6.09
C GLY A 54 -3.48 0.86 4.80
N CYS A 55 -3.99 -0.36 4.83
CA CYS A 55 -4.72 -0.94 3.73
C CYS A 55 -6.22 -0.61 3.80
N GLU A 56 -6.90 -0.67 2.65
CA GLU A 56 -8.34 -0.50 2.63
C GLU A 56 -9.06 -1.64 3.38
N GLY A 57 -9.86 -1.28 4.38
CA GLY A 57 -10.72 -2.19 5.13
C GLY A 57 -12.09 -1.58 5.41
N ASN A 58 -13.14 -2.41 5.35
CA ASN A 58 -14.50 -2.07 5.79
C ASN A 58 -15.19 -3.33 6.32
N THR A 59 -16.46 -3.22 6.74
CA THR A 59 -17.19 -4.31 7.42
C THR A 59 -17.13 -5.66 6.69
N ASN A 60 -17.15 -5.65 5.36
CA ASN A 60 -17.30 -6.86 4.55
C ASN A 60 -16.13 -7.09 3.57
N ALA A 61 -15.08 -6.27 3.66
CA ALA A 61 -14.03 -6.33 2.66
C ALA A 61 -12.72 -5.73 3.16
N TYR A 62 -11.63 -6.26 2.66
CA TYR A 62 -10.29 -5.70 2.78
C TYR A 62 -9.53 -5.90 1.47
N SER A 63 -8.50 -5.11 1.26
CA SER A 63 -7.68 -5.22 0.05
C SER A 63 -6.32 -4.57 0.25
N ILE A 64 -5.39 -4.86 -0.65
CA ILE A 64 -4.06 -4.24 -0.68
C ILE A 64 -4.05 -2.77 -1.13
N THR A 65 -5.21 -2.13 -1.40
CA THR A 65 -5.21 -0.68 -1.67
C THR A 65 -4.61 0.06 -0.49
N GLY A 66 -3.58 0.85 -0.72
CA GLY A 66 -2.80 1.54 0.30
C GLY A 66 -1.71 0.68 0.95
N SER A 67 -1.49 -0.56 0.48
CA SER A 67 -0.35 -1.35 0.95
C SER A 67 0.98 -0.69 0.57
N THR A 68 2.00 -1.00 1.36
CA THR A 68 3.39 -0.68 1.07
C THR A 68 4.15 -1.97 0.73
N PRO A 69 5.35 -1.89 0.16
CA PRO A 69 6.17 -3.08 -0.08
C PRO A 69 6.41 -3.93 1.18
N LEU A 70 6.50 -3.33 2.39
CA LEU A 70 6.57 -4.06 3.64
C LEU A 70 5.30 -4.88 3.89
N VAL A 71 4.13 -4.29 3.71
CA VAL A 71 2.85 -4.97 3.91
C VAL A 71 2.66 -6.10 2.89
N ASP A 72 3.00 -5.86 1.63
CA ASP A 72 2.96 -6.87 0.58
C ASP A 72 3.91 -8.04 0.89
N ALA A 73 5.10 -7.75 1.41
CA ALA A 73 6.06 -8.77 1.88
C ALA A 73 5.45 -9.62 3.01
N LEU A 74 4.90 -9.00 4.05
CA LEU A 74 4.26 -9.68 5.19
C LEU A 74 3.11 -10.60 4.79
N PHE A 75 2.32 -10.19 3.79
CA PHE A 75 1.22 -11.01 3.27
C PHE A 75 1.63 -12.01 2.19
N ALA A 76 2.92 -12.20 1.96
CA ALA A 76 3.45 -13.11 0.93
C ALA A 76 2.89 -12.81 -0.48
N VAL A 77 2.64 -11.54 -0.79
CA VAL A 77 2.26 -11.10 -2.13
C VAL A 77 3.51 -11.15 -3.01
N ARG A 78 3.73 -12.29 -3.62
CA ARG A 78 4.92 -12.55 -4.43
C ARG A 78 4.80 -12.04 -5.85
N TYR A 79 3.59 -11.96 -6.38
CA TYR A 79 3.37 -11.54 -7.76
C TYR A 79 2.28 -10.49 -7.85
N GLY A 80 2.51 -9.48 -8.69
CA GLY A 80 1.58 -8.42 -9.02
C GLY A 80 1.18 -8.45 -10.50
N LEU A 81 -0.12 -8.33 -10.78
CA LEU A 81 -0.66 -8.11 -12.11
C LEU A 81 -1.04 -6.63 -12.26
N TYR A 82 -0.40 -5.96 -13.19
CA TYR A 82 -0.58 -4.54 -13.46
C TYR A 82 -1.20 -4.33 -14.85
N SER A 83 -1.97 -3.27 -15.01
CA SER A 83 -2.52 -2.84 -16.31
C SER A 83 -1.61 -1.89 -17.08
N GLU A 84 -0.50 -1.49 -16.47
CA GLU A 84 0.49 -0.58 -17.02
C GLU A 84 1.88 -1.08 -16.67
N GLU A 85 2.86 -0.76 -17.49
CA GLU A 85 4.27 -1.03 -17.20
C GLU A 85 4.69 -0.22 -15.97
N GLN A 86 5.38 -0.89 -15.04
CA GLN A 86 5.89 -0.24 -13.84
C GLN A 86 7.30 0.26 -14.08
N GLU A 87 7.64 1.39 -13.50
CA GLU A 87 9.00 1.90 -13.52
C GLU A 87 9.98 0.92 -12.86
N ALA A 88 11.16 0.81 -13.43
CA ALA A 88 12.18 -0.09 -12.93
C ALA A 88 12.60 0.31 -11.50
N ASN A 89 12.48 -0.63 -10.57
CA ASN A 89 12.92 -0.48 -9.19
C ASN A 89 13.50 -1.80 -8.67
N THR A 90 14.12 -1.78 -7.50
CA THR A 90 14.78 -2.97 -6.94
C THR A 90 13.81 -4.00 -6.38
N LEU A 91 12.55 -3.62 -6.14
CA LEU A 91 11.54 -4.46 -5.51
C LEU A 91 10.69 -5.24 -6.52
N LEU A 92 10.58 -4.77 -7.78
CA LEU A 92 9.73 -5.37 -8.79
C LEU A 92 10.54 -5.85 -9.99
N GLY A 93 10.57 -7.16 -10.19
CA GLY A 93 11.15 -7.78 -11.38
C GLY A 93 10.08 -8.14 -12.40
N LEU A 94 10.15 -7.59 -13.62
CA LEU A 94 9.25 -7.98 -14.71
C LEU A 94 9.51 -9.46 -15.09
N LEU A 95 8.46 -10.28 -15.06
CA LEU A 95 8.54 -11.69 -15.44
C LEU A 95 7.98 -11.95 -16.84
N ASP A 96 6.80 -11.40 -17.15
CA ASP A 96 6.11 -11.65 -18.41
C ASP A 96 5.06 -10.56 -18.69
N GLN A 97 4.63 -10.47 -19.95
CA GLN A 97 3.57 -9.59 -20.42
C GLN A 97 2.61 -10.33 -21.37
N SER A 98 1.34 -10.05 -21.24
CA SER A 98 0.31 -10.55 -22.15
C SER A 98 -0.74 -9.49 -22.44
N GLY A 99 -0.73 -8.92 -23.64
CA GLY A 99 -1.55 -7.75 -23.99
C GLY A 99 -1.22 -6.58 -23.07
N ASP A 100 -2.24 -5.96 -22.50
CA ASP A 100 -2.13 -4.83 -21.58
C ASP A 100 -2.03 -5.29 -20.11
N THR A 101 -1.40 -6.43 -19.86
CA THR A 101 -1.19 -6.95 -18.51
C THR A 101 0.25 -7.38 -18.34
N TRP A 102 0.90 -6.79 -17.34
CA TRP A 102 2.27 -7.08 -16.93
C TRP A 102 2.27 -7.88 -15.64
N LEU A 103 3.11 -8.90 -15.58
CA LEU A 103 3.34 -9.73 -14.41
C LEU A 103 4.70 -9.40 -13.80
N TYR A 104 4.69 -8.91 -12.57
CA TYR A 104 5.89 -8.62 -11.81
C TYR A 104 6.04 -9.56 -10.63
N GLN A 105 7.29 -9.87 -10.29
CA GLN A 105 7.65 -10.53 -9.04
C GLN A 105 8.06 -9.49 -8.00
N ASN A 106 7.49 -9.58 -6.81
CA ASN A 106 7.95 -8.85 -5.63
C ASN A 106 9.16 -9.58 -5.04
N MET A 107 10.33 -8.94 -5.13
CA MET A 107 11.61 -9.50 -4.71
C MET A 107 11.75 -9.57 -3.18
N ALA A 108 10.98 -8.77 -2.44
CA ALA A 108 10.97 -8.72 -0.98
C ALA A 108 9.92 -9.64 -0.34
N ALA A 109 9.13 -10.39 -1.14
CA ALA A 109 8.03 -11.20 -0.60
C ALA A 109 8.53 -12.27 0.38
N LEU A 110 8.05 -12.21 1.61
CA LEU A 110 8.31 -13.22 2.64
C LEU A 110 7.55 -14.53 2.36
N PRO A 111 7.99 -15.67 2.93
CA PRO A 111 7.16 -16.87 2.93
C PRO A 111 5.91 -16.65 3.81
N VAL A 112 4.84 -17.45 3.59
CA VAL A 112 3.58 -17.34 4.34
C VAL A 112 3.74 -17.51 5.85
N GLY A 113 4.76 -18.26 6.27
CA GLY A 113 5.13 -18.44 7.68
C GLY A 113 6.60 -18.13 7.90
N PHE A 114 6.90 -17.33 8.90
CA PHE A 114 8.24 -16.98 9.32
C PHE A 114 8.31 -16.90 10.85
N VAL A 115 9.50 -17.06 11.40
CA VAL A 115 9.73 -17.02 12.85
C VAL A 115 10.03 -15.59 13.27
N VAL A 116 9.37 -15.14 14.32
CA VAL A 116 9.62 -13.85 14.98
C VAL A 116 9.93 -14.05 16.45
N ALA A 117 10.51 -13.03 17.09
CA ALA A 117 10.72 -13.04 18.53
C ALA A 117 9.37 -13.04 19.29
N ASN A 118 9.37 -13.64 20.51
CA ASN A 118 8.15 -13.81 21.30
C ASN A 118 7.51 -12.49 21.76
N ASP A 119 8.28 -11.43 21.83
CA ASP A 119 7.88 -10.09 22.25
C ASP A 119 7.17 -9.30 21.16
N LEU A 120 7.21 -9.75 19.90
CA LEU A 120 6.51 -9.04 18.81
C LEU A 120 5.03 -8.82 19.09
N GLU A 121 4.32 -9.78 19.68
CA GLU A 121 2.90 -9.67 19.98
C GLU A 121 2.60 -8.55 20.99
N THR A 122 3.50 -8.35 21.97
CA THR A 122 3.33 -7.36 23.06
C THR A 122 3.88 -5.99 22.72
N ASP A 123 4.95 -5.92 21.95
CA ASP A 123 5.71 -4.69 21.74
C ASP A 123 5.31 -3.96 20.45
N TRP A 124 4.74 -4.69 19.49
CA TRP A 124 4.21 -4.06 18.29
C TRP A 124 2.93 -3.27 18.55
N GLN A 125 3.05 -1.94 18.58
CA GLN A 125 1.94 -1.02 18.85
C GLN A 125 1.13 -0.77 17.57
N ARG A 126 -0.05 -1.39 17.47
CA ARG A 126 -0.93 -1.30 16.30
C ARG A 126 -2.06 -0.28 16.44
N ASP A 127 -2.35 0.19 17.63
CA ASP A 127 -3.50 1.05 17.93
C ASP A 127 -3.21 2.56 17.76
N GLY A 128 -2.13 2.91 17.11
CA GLY A 128 -1.63 4.29 17.02
C GLY A 128 -2.37 5.25 16.08
N GLY A 129 -3.34 4.75 15.30
CA GLY A 129 -4.16 5.59 14.41
C GLY A 129 -3.47 6.10 13.14
N ASN A 130 -2.14 6.08 13.06
CA ASN A 130 -1.38 6.40 11.85
C ASN A 130 -0.69 5.13 11.31
N PRO A 131 -1.13 4.61 10.18
CA PRO A 131 -0.60 3.36 9.64
C PRO A 131 0.91 3.37 9.34
N ALA A 132 1.46 4.53 8.98
CA ALA A 132 2.90 4.64 8.73
C ALA A 132 3.70 4.42 10.02
N GLU A 133 3.22 4.94 11.14
CA GLU A 133 3.86 4.71 12.45
C GLU A 133 3.68 3.27 12.93
N VAL A 134 2.55 2.62 12.61
CA VAL A 134 2.34 1.21 12.92
C VAL A 134 3.35 0.33 12.18
N GLN A 135 3.61 0.59 10.90
CA GLN A 135 4.59 -0.12 10.10
C GLN A 135 6.03 0.15 10.60
N ASN A 136 6.35 1.40 10.88
CA ASN A 136 7.66 1.79 11.43
C ASN A 136 7.91 1.18 12.81
N ASN A 137 6.89 1.12 13.67
CA ASN A 137 7.03 0.46 14.97
C ASN A 137 7.28 -1.05 14.83
N LEU A 138 6.71 -1.72 13.82
CA LEU A 138 7.09 -3.10 13.50
C LEU A 138 8.59 -3.20 13.21
N CYS A 139 9.12 -2.32 12.35
CA CYS A 139 10.55 -2.28 12.05
C CYS A 139 11.39 -2.07 13.31
N ASP A 140 11.03 -1.11 14.17
CA ASP A 140 11.70 -0.83 15.42
C ASP A 140 11.73 -2.09 16.34
N VAL A 141 10.61 -2.80 16.47
CA VAL A 141 10.51 -4.02 17.33
C VAL A 141 11.35 -5.17 16.80
N ILE A 142 11.44 -5.35 15.49
CA ILE A 142 12.25 -6.42 14.90
C ILE A 142 13.72 -6.01 14.70
N GLY A 143 14.10 -4.78 15.06
CA GLY A 143 15.46 -4.26 14.91
C GLY A 143 15.86 -3.92 13.48
N ALA A 144 14.89 -3.63 12.61
CA ALA A 144 15.10 -3.18 11.23
C ALA A 144 15.01 -1.65 11.13
N ASP A 145 15.52 -1.10 10.04
CA ASP A 145 15.37 0.32 9.74
C ASP A 145 13.93 0.66 9.36
N ARG A 146 13.50 1.88 9.69
CA ARG A 146 12.16 2.36 9.36
C ARG A 146 11.98 2.49 7.85
N VAL A 147 10.85 2.03 7.35
CA VAL A 147 10.54 2.01 5.91
C VAL A 147 9.74 3.22 5.43
N LEU A 148 9.01 3.91 6.31
CA LEU A 148 8.21 5.08 5.97
C LEU A 148 8.79 6.33 6.63
N LEU A 149 9.68 7.01 5.89
CA LEU A 149 10.39 8.20 6.36
C LEU A 149 9.54 9.44 6.12
N ASP A 150 9.45 10.31 7.12
CA ASP A 150 8.71 11.58 7.01
C ASP A 150 9.26 12.41 5.83
N ALA A 151 8.39 12.76 4.90
CA ALA A 151 8.73 13.53 3.71
C ALA A 151 8.43 15.02 3.85
N GLY A 152 7.99 15.45 5.04
CA GLY A 152 7.60 16.82 5.31
C GLY A 152 6.30 17.23 4.61
N GLY A 153 6.10 18.54 4.51
CA GLY A 153 4.94 19.14 3.87
C GLY A 153 4.14 20.03 4.83
N GLU A 154 3.25 20.84 4.26
CA GLU A 154 2.49 21.85 5.00
C GLU A 154 0.99 21.69 4.74
N ASN A 155 0.21 21.70 5.83
CA ASN A 155 -1.25 21.78 5.78
C ASN A 155 -1.68 23.24 5.82
N ASN A 156 -2.49 23.67 4.85
CA ASN A 156 -3.04 25.02 4.79
C ASN A 156 -4.52 24.98 4.37
N GLY A 157 -5.41 25.13 5.33
CA GLY A 157 -6.85 25.02 5.10
C GLY A 157 -7.21 23.66 4.47
N THR A 158 -7.84 23.66 3.31
CA THR A 158 -8.26 22.44 2.59
C THR A 158 -7.15 21.80 1.75
N THR A 159 -5.92 22.30 1.87
CA THR A 159 -4.82 21.88 0.99
C THR A 159 -3.61 21.43 1.82
N PHE A 160 -2.97 20.36 1.37
CA PHE A 160 -1.63 19.93 1.81
C PHE A 160 -0.67 20.05 0.63
N ARG A 161 0.56 20.54 0.87
CA ARG A 161 1.61 20.71 -0.14
C ARG A 161 2.90 20.10 0.34
N MET A 162 3.60 19.44 -0.56
CA MET A 162 4.96 18.95 -0.34
C MET A 162 5.75 18.95 -1.64
N THR A 163 7.08 18.92 -1.52
CA THR A 163 7.99 18.74 -2.64
C THR A 163 8.97 17.63 -2.29
N PRO A 164 8.98 16.49 -3.03
CA PRO A 164 9.95 15.44 -2.84
C PRO A 164 11.40 15.96 -2.87
N ALA A 165 12.20 15.57 -1.89
CA ALA A 165 13.63 15.88 -1.88
C ALA A 165 14.45 14.84 -2.66
N GLU A 166 13.94 13.61 -2.76
CA GLU A 166 14.60 12.47 -3.39
C GLU A 166 13.61 11.72 -4.29
N TRP A 167 14.12 11.00 -5.27
CA TRP A 167 13.36 10.03 -6.03
C TRP A 167 12.88 8.89 -5.14
N GLY A 168 11.66 8.40 -5.34
CA GLY A 168 11.13 7.25 -4.62
C GLY A 168 9.62 7.14 -4.61
N SER A 169 9.11 6.08 -4.00
CA SER A 169 7.68 5.88 -3.77
C SER A 169 7.20 6.72 -2.60
N TYR A 170 6.13 7.47 -2.81
CA TYR A 170 5.56 8.35 -1.78
C TYR A 170 4.15 7.91 -1.40
N TYR A 171 3.85 8.06 -0.12
CA TYR A 171 2.58 7.72 0.51
C TYR A 171 2.07 8.90 1.30
N VAL A 172 0.76 9.09 1.36
CA VAL A 172 0.15 10.13 2.20
C VAL A 172 -0.93 9.52 3.08
N TYR A 173 -0.89 9.88 4.35
CA TYR A 173 -1.95 9.57 5.30
C TYR A 173 -2.77 10.83 5.58
N VAL A 174 -4.09 10.72 5.39
CA VAL A 174 -5.06 11.77 5.75
C VAL A 174 -5.80 11.33 7.01
N SER A 175 -5.61 12.07 8.10
CA SER A 175 -6.18 11.70 9.40
C SER A 175 -7.63 12.11 9.59
N ASN A 176 -8.17 13.00 8.76
CA ASN A 176 -9.53 13.48 8.84
C ASN A 176 -10.57 12.39 8.53
N LYS A 177 -11.41 12.06 9.50
CA LYS A 177 -12.49 11.06 9.32
C LYS A 177 -13.70 11.57 8.52
N ARG A 178 -13.79 12.88 8.24
CA ARG A 178 -14.87 13.48 7.46
C ARG A 178 -14.52 13.67 5.98
N VAL A 179 -13.23 13.85 5.66
CA VAL A 179 -12.75 13.99 4.29
C VAL A 179 -12.89 12.66 3.54
N LYS A 180 -13.81 12.58 2.60
CA LYS A 180 -14.12 11.36 1.84
C LYS A 180 -13.34 11.24 0.54
N GLU A 181 -13.04 12.38 -0.07
CA GLU A 181 -12.38 12.43 -1.36
C GLU A 181 -11.31 13.53 -1.34
N VAL A 182 -10.17 13.25 -1.94
CA VAL A 182 -9.12 14.25 -2.17
C VAL A 182 -8.63 14.14 -3.61
N LYS A 183 -8.31 15.29 -4.18
CA LYS A 183 -7.63 15.38 -5.46
C LYS A 183 -6.14 15.59 -5.21
N VAL A 184 -5.33 14.75 -5.82
CA VAL A 184 -3.87 14.83 -5.77
C VAL A 184 -3.36 15.29 -7.14
N LYS A 185 -2.58 16.36 -7.14
CA LYS A 185 -1.89 16.86 -8.33
C LYS A 185 -0.38 16.67 -8.14
N ILE A 186 0.28 16.03 -9.10
CA ILE A 186 1.72 15.80 -9.15
C ILE A 186 2.22 16.38 -10.47
N GLY A 187 2.85 17.54 -10.43
CA GLY A 187 3.21 18.29 -11.63
C GLY A 187 1.96 18.61 -12.48
N GLU A 188 1.89 18.05 -13.69
CA GLU A 188 0.73 18.22 -14.60
C GLU A 188 -0.32 17.12 -14.45
N SER A 189 0.01 15.99 -13.84
CA SER A 189 -0.90 14.86 -13.63
C SER A 189 -1.81 15.10 -12.44
N ALA A 190 -3.05 14.61 -12.52
CA ALA A 190 -3.99 14.66 -11.41
C ALA A 190 -4.75 13.35 -11.28
N GLN A 191 -4.94 12.91 -10.03
CA GLN A 191 -5.74 11.74 -9.69
C GLN A 191 -6.63 12.03 -8.49
N THR A 192 -7.69 11.25 -8.33
CA THR A 192 -8.65 11.42 -7.24
C THR A 192 -8.69 10.15 -6.40
N PHE A 193 -8.52 10.31 -5.08
CA PHE A 193 -8.67 9.23 -4.13
C PHE A 193 -10.01 9.36 -3.41
N LYS A 194 -10.78 8.25 -3.41
CA LYS A 194 -12.10 8.17 -2.76
C LYS A 194 -12.04 7.32 -1.50
N ASN A 195 -13.01 7.54 -0.60
CA ASN A 195 -13.10 6.84 0.69
C ASN A 195 -11.89 7.08 1.61
N VAL A 196 -11.24 8.21 1.48
CA VAL A 196 -10.04 8.58 2.25
C VAL A 196 -10.31 8.59 3.76
N ASN A 197 -11.54 8.91 4.16
CA ASN A 197 -12.02 8.84 5.55
C ASN A 197 -11.90 7.44 6.20
N ARG A 198 -11.63 6.40 5.41
CA ARG A 198 -11.36 5.03 5.91
C ARG A 198 -9.95 4.87 6.46
N GLY A 199 -9.05 5.82 6.22
CA GLY A 199 -7.72 5.92 6.83
C GLY A 199 -6.66 5.00 6.21
N PHE A 200 -6.82 4.59 4.96
CA PHE A 200 -5.74 3.91 4.24
C PHE A 200 -4.69 4.89 3.73
N LEU A 201 -3.49 4.39 3.47
CA LEU A 201 -2.42 5.18 2.86
C LEU A 201 -2.75 5.46 1.39
N LEU A 202 -2.58 6.70 0.96
CA LEU A 202 -2.69 7.09 -0.44
C LEU A 202 -1.34 6.84 -1.10
N GLU A 203 -1.29 5.86 -1.99
CA GLU A 203 -0.09 5.57 -2.78
C GLU A 203 0.00 6.58 -3.93
N LEU A 204 1.04 7.40 -3.94
CA LEU A 204 1.28 8.42 -4.98
C LEU A 204 2.14 7.88 -6.14
N GLY A 205 2.74 6.69 -5.95
CA GLY A 205 3.70 6.12 -6.88
C GLY A 205 5.10 6.74 -6.77
N GLN A 206 5.89 6.57 -7.82
CA GLN A 206 7.22 7.16 -7.93
C GLN A 206 7.12 8.66 -8.18
N CYS A 207 7.82 9.44 -7.37
CA CYS A 207 7.83 10.90 -7.49
C CYS A 207 9.26 11.42 -7.67
N GLU A 208 9.40 12.38 -8.59
CA GLU A 208 10.68 13.04 -8.89
C GLU A 208 11.02 14.15 -7.89
N PRO A 209 12.31 14.34 -7.57
CA PRO A 209 12.73 15.46 -6.73
C PRO A 209 12.33 16.80 -7.36
N GLY A 210 11.86 17.73 -6.53
CA GLY A 210 11.51 19.09 -6.95
C GLY A 210 10.13 19.25 -7.61
N VAL A 211 9.41 18.16 -7.89
CA VAL A 211 8.03 18.23 -8.42
C VAL A 211 7.05 18.49 -7.29
N GLU A 212 6.32 19.59 -7.33
CA GLU A 212 5.32 19.91 -6.29
C GLU A 212 4.15 18.91 -6.32
N ILE A 213 3.79 18.42 -5.14
CA ILE A 213 2.61 17.59 -4.89
C ILE A 213 1.60 18.41 -4.09
N ILE A 214 0.38 18.52 -4.63
CA ILE A 214 -0.72 19.25 -4.01
C ILE A 214 -1.87 18.30 -3.76
N ILE A 215 -2.35 18.22 -2.54
CA ILE A 215 -3.51 17.44 -2.15
C ILE A 215 -4.60 18.40 -1.70
N THR A 216 -5.77 18.33 -2.28
CA THR A 216 -6.88 19.24 -2.01
C THR A 216 -8.15 18.47 -1.66
N ASN A 217 -8.81 18.87 -0.58
CA ASN A 217 -10.20 18.51 -0.28
C ASN A 217 -11.11 19.49 -1.05
N GLU A 218 -11.73 19.01 -2.13
CA GLU A 218 -12.60 19.85 -2.97
C GLU A 218 -14.07 19.79 -2.56
N GLU A 219 -14.46 18.80 -1.74
CA GLU A 219 -15.89 18.57 -1.41
C GLU A 219 -16.40 19.39 -0.22
N ASP A 220 -15.51 19.78 0.70
CA ASP A 220 -15.85 20.42 1.97
C ASP A 220 -14.90 21.56 2.31
N GLU A 221 -15.37 22.53 3.14
CA GLU A 221 -14.54 23.56 3.77
C GLU A 221 -13.68 22.99 4.92
N GLU A 222 -13.75 21.69 5.17
CA GLU A 222 -12.99 21.05 6.27
C GLU A 222 -11.49 21.08 5.98
N SER A 223 -10.75 21.60 6.95
CA SER A 223 -9.29 21.67 6.87
C SER A 223 -8.69 20.27 6.71
N LEU A 224 -7.76 20.12 5.79
CA LEU A 224 -7.04 18.87 5.56
C LEU A 224 -5.95 18.70 6.62
N SER A 225 -5.82 17.50 7.17
CA SER A 225 -4.70 17.09 8.01
C SER A 225 -4.04 15.87 7.40
N ALA A 226 -2.95 16.12 6.69
CA ALA A 226 -2.21 15.10 5.96
C ALA A 226 -0.74 15.06 6.40
N ARG A 227 -0.12 13.89 6.27
CA ARG A 227 1.32 13.65 6.41
C ARG A 227 1.81 12.83 5.25
N ALA A 228 2.97 13.18 4.71
CA ALA A 228 3.60 12.47 3.62
C ALA A 228 4.81 11.66 4.10
N TYR A 229 5.02 10.53 3.44
CA TYR A 229 6.11 9.60 3.72
C TYR A 229 6.77 9.16 2.43
N ARG A 230 8.10 9.05 2.43
CA ARG A 230 8.85 8.35 1.40
C ARG A 230 9.13 6.92 1.86
N PHE A 231 8.89 5.96 0.99
CA PHE A 231 9.26 4.58 1.27
C PHE A 231 10.78 4.40 1.09
N SER A 232 11.44 3.84 2.11
CA SER A 232 12.86 3.47 2.08
C SER A 232 12.98 1.99 1.71
N GLU A 233 13.54 1.71 0.54
CA GLU A 233 13.82 0.34 0.12
C GLU A 233 14.94 -0.29 0.96
N GLU A 234 15.88 0.55 1.46
CA GLU A 234 16.98 0.10 2.31
C GLU A 234 16.50 -0.54 3.61
N GLY A 235 15.42 -0.01 4.20
CA GLY A 235 14.82 -0.58 5.43
C GLY A 235 14.11 -1.93 5.23
N LEU A 236 13.99 -2.40 4.00
CA LEU A 236 13.31 -3.67 3.67
C LEU A 236 14.31 -4.85 3.54
N TRP A 237 15.61 -4.58 3.41
CA TRP A 237 16.70 -5.57 3.26
C TRP A 237 17.55 -5.70 4.52
#